data_7f7a68deb20873e5ec929cf8c2016429
#
_entry.id   7f7a68deb20873e5ec929cf8c2016429
#
_cell.length_a   1.000
_cell.length_b   1.000
_cell.length_c   1.000
_cell.angle_alpha   90.00
_cell.angle_beta   90.00
_cell.angle_gamma   90.00
#
_symmetry.space_group_name_H-M   'P 1'
#
loop_
_entity.id
_entity.type
_entity.pdbx_description
1 polymer ?
#
loop_
_entity_poly.entity_id
_entity_poly.type
_entity_poly.pdbx_seq_one_letter_code
_entity_poly.pdbx_strand_id
1 'polypeptide(L)'
;QTKDKLVTSEVQPAVYAAVSEGLETFLEENPDQAKEICNKIVGAARAREAARKAREVTRKQIFGGGLPGKLADCSSKDPAASEVFIVEGDSAGGSAKTGRKREFQAILPLRGKILNVEKASVDKLLDSEQIRTLVLALGTQLKDEFNLEKLRYHRIILMTDADVDGAHIRTLLLTFFYRQMPQLIEGGHVYIAQPPLYGVLIGGRDKKTNKERKIYLKDDAEMARYLLNIALKDAILYKSEADFESGIGLRGTELENLIKEFEASKSVIERLSQVIDRAALLSISSGVSIDLSDEEKAAASAAALQSDMRDPEIKAEALWDTDKERWHIRISHHIYGNTHHSYLEPEFLRSRDYAVLTECSEALKGVIGEGARVVRGEKTQQVKNFGDAVRWLLDQAEAGVRKQRYKGLGEMDANELFETTMNPQTRRLLRVRLEDAGKADDIFSMLMGDEVEPRRDFIEENALFASNIDV
;
A
#
# COMPACT_ATOMS: atom_id res chain seq x y z
N GLN A 1 16.12 32.37 -7.65
CA GLN A 1 16.07 31.23 -8.57
C GLN A 1 17.36 31.21 -9.36
N THR A 2 18.31 30.43 -8.93
CA THR A 2 19.54 30.14 -9.68
C THR A 2 19.26 28.97 -10.62
N LYS A 3 19.09 29.26 -11.91
CA LYS A 3 19.10 28.21 -12.93
C LYS A 3 20.55 27.94 -13.31
N ASP A 4 21.11 26.85 -12.82
CA ASP A 4 22.50 26.50 -13.07
C ASP A 4 22.77 25.92 -14.47
N LYS A 5 21.73 25.75 -15.28
CA LYS A 5 21.83 25.19 -16.62
C LYS A 5 21.01 25.97 -17.64
N LEU A 6 21.64 26.27 -18.80
CA LEU A 6 20.93 26.77 -19.96
C LEU A 6 20.24 25.60 -20.66
N VAL A 7 18.91 25.56 -20.65
CA VAL A 7 18.09 24.43 -21.14
C VAL A 7 17.65 24.62 -22.60
N THR A 8 17.94 25.78 -23.21
CA THR A 8 17.50 26.08 -24.57
C THR A 8 18.39 25.37 -25.59
N SER A 9 17.87 24.33 -26.23
CA SER A 9 18.60 23.48 -27.18
C SER A 9 19.10 24.25 -28.41
N GLU A 10 18.41 25.33 -28.83
CA GLU A 10 18.78 26.16 -29.96
C GLU A 10 20.07 26.99 -29.75
N VAL A 11 20.40 27.30 -28.49
CA VAL A 11 21.60 28.06 -28.14
C VAL A 11 22.83 27.18 -28.01
N GLN A 12 22.63 25.88 -27.74
CA GLN A 12 23.73 24.95 -27.53
C GLN A 12 24.72 24.84 -28.69
N PRO A 13 24.29 24.75 -29.97
CA PRO A 13 25.22 24.70 -31.11
C PRO A 13 26.06 25.96 -31.25
N ALA A 14 25.45 27.13 -31.04
CA ALA A 14 26.13 28.42 -31.14
C ALA A 14 27.17 28.61 -30.04
N VAL A 15 26.83 28.27 -28.80
CA VAL A 15 27.79 28.30 -27.69
C VAL A 15 28.92 27.30 -27.90
N TYR A 16 28.58 26.07 -28.36
CA TYR A 16 29.56 25.04 -28.65
C TYR A 16 30.56 25.50 -29.71
N ALA A 17 30.10 26.07 -30.83
CA ALA A 17 30.94 26.57 -31.90
C ALA A 17 31.86 27.69 -31.40
N ALA A 18 31.32 28.70 -30.71
CA ALA A 18 32.11 29.84 -30.19
C ALA A 18 33.15 29.42 -29.17
N VAL A 19 32.79 28.49 -28.24
CA VAL A 19 33.73 27.98 -27.23
C VAL A 19 34.80 27.12 -27.88
N SER A 20 34.43 26.26 -28.85
CA SER A 20 35.41 25.41 -29.55
C SER A 20 36.43 26.23 -30.34
N GLU A 21 35.97 27.19 -31.11
CA GLU A 21 36.82 28.09 -31.89
C GLU A 21 37.77 28.93 -31.01
N GLY A 22 37.19 29.53 -29.94
CA GLY A 22 38.00 30.30 -28.98
C GLY A 22 38.99 29.47 -28.20
N LEU A 23 38.65 28.22 -27.84
CA LEU A 23 39.55 27.29 -27.17
C LEU A 23 40.64 26.79 -28.09
N GLU A 24 40.33 26.48 -29.35
CA GLU A 24 41.31 26.05 -30.36
C GLU A 24 42.35 27.14 -30.61
N THR A 25 41.90 28.36 -30.85
CA THR A 25 42.78 29.54 -31.03
C THR A 25 43.66 29.76 -29.79
N PHE A 26 43.06 29.69 -28.57
CA PHE A 26 43.81 29.87 -27.33
C PHE A 26 44.92 28.80 -27.17
N LEU A 27 44.61 27.55 -27.46
CA LEU A 27 45.55 26.44 -27.31
C LEU A 27 46.72 26.52 -28.36
N GLU A 28 46.42 27.03 -29.57
CA GLU A 28 47.41 27.24 -30.61
C GLU A 28 48.34 28.42 -30.29
N GLU A 29 47.79 29.51 -29.75
CA GLU A 29 48.57 30.69 -29.35
C GLU A 29 49.40 30.48 -28.06
N ASN A 30 48.99 29.50 -27.21
CA ASN A 30 49.61 29.25 -25.89
C ASN A 30 50.07 27.80 -25.72
N PRO A 31 51.06 27.34 -26.48
CA PRO A 31 51.46 25.93 -26.55
C PRO A 31 51.96 25.35 -25.21
N ASP A 32 52.55 26.14 -24.34
CA ASP A 32 53.02 25.68 -23.03
C ASP A 32 51.83 25.44 -22.07
N GLN A 33 50.84 26.31 -22.09
CA GLN A 33 49.61 26.13 -21.32
C GLN A 33 48.76 25.00 -21.85
N ALA A 34 48.67 24.86 -23.19
CA ALA A 34 48.03 23.74 -23.84
C ALA A 34 48.61 22.40 -23.40
N LYS A 35 49.95 22.33 -23.34
CA LYS A 35 50.67 21.12 -22.87
C LYS A 35 50.40 20.83 -21.40
N GLU A 36 50.32 21.85 -20.55
CA GLU A 36 50.02 21.68 -19.14
C GLU A 36 48.56 21.18 -18.93
N ILE A 37 47.58 21.76 -19.66
CA ILE A 37 46.17 21.33 -19.65
C ILE A 37 46.05 19.89 -20.12
N CYS A 38 46.70 19.52 -21.24
CA CYS A 38 46.69 18.16 -21.74
C CYS A 38 47.33 17.18 -20.76
N ASN A 39 48.41 17.52 -20.12
CA ASN A 39 49.05 16.69 -19.09
C ASN A 39 48.15 16.49 -17.89
N LYS A 40 47.41 17.52 -17.43
CA LYS A 40 46.38 17.40 -16.36
C LYS A 40 45.24 16.50 -16.77
N ILE A 41 44.73 16.64 -17.98
CA ILE A 41 43.64 15.80 -18.52
C ILE A 41 44.09 14.33 -18.58
N VAL A 42 45.25 14.06 -19.16
CA VAL A 42 45.80 12.70 -19.24
C VAL A 42 46.11 12.13 -17.85
N GLY A 43 46.66 12.93 -16.94
CA GLY A 43 46.86 12.55 -15.54
C GLY A 43 45.57 12.19 -14.82
N ALA A 44 44.52 13.01 -14.96
CA ALA A 44 43.21 12.74 -14.40
C ALA A 44 42.50 11.50 -15.03
N ALA A 45 42.70 11.28 -16.33
CA ALA A 45 42.20 10.07 -17.02
C ALA A 45 42.90 8.80 -16.49
N ARG A 46 44.24 8.84 -16.37
CA ARG A 46 45.02 7.73 -15.80
C ARG A 46 44.68 7.44 -14.36
N ALA A 47 44.50 8.47 -13.53
CA ALA A 47 44.07 8.32 -12.14
C ALA A 47 42.68 7.70 -12.02
N ARG A 48 41.74 8.12 -12.87
CA ARG A 48 40.39 7.51 -12.93
C ARG A 48 40.44 6.05 -13.37
N GLU A 49 41.25 5.72 -14.38
CA GLU A 49 41.40 4.33 -14.84
C GLU A 49 42.09 3.45 -13.79
N ALA A 50 43.13 3.94 -13.12
CA ALA A 50 43.78 3.23 -12.01
C ALA A 50 42.81 2.99 -10.84
N ALA A 51 42.03 4.00 -10.47
CA ALA A 51 40.99 3.87 -9.45
C ALA A 51 39.90 2.84 -9.86
N ARG A 52 39.49 2.85 -11.14
CA ARG A 52 38.58 1.83 -11.68
C ARG A 52 39.15 0.43 -11.59
N LYS A 53 40.40 0.23 -12.02
CA LYS A 53 41.06 -1.07 -11.94
C LYS A 53 41.26 -1.54 -10.48
N ALA A 54 41.65 -0.66 -9.57
CA ALA A 54 41.78 -0.98 -8.16
C ALA A 54 40.42 -1.41 -7.57
N ARG A 55 39.34 -0.67 -7.89
CA ARG A 55 37.97 -1.04 -7.48
C ARG A 55 37.55 -2.39 -8.06
N GLU A 56 37.87 -2.68 -9.30
CA GLU A 56 37.55 -3.97 -9.95
C GLU A 56 38.28 -5.15 -9.27
N VAL A 57 39.55 -4.97 -8.90
CA VAL A 57 40.33 -6.00 -8.15
C VAL A 57 39.71 -6.20 -6.76
N THR A 58 39.45 -5.11 -6.03
CA THR A 58 38.82 -5.18 -4.71
C THR A 58 37.43 -5.83 -4.80
N ARG A 59 36.65 -5.48 -5.81
CA ARG A 59 35.31 -6.05 -6.07
C ARG A 59 35.40 -7.56 -6.39
N LYS A 60 36.37 -8.02 -7.21
CA LYS A 60 36.62 -9.45 -7.46
C LYS A 60 36.99 -10.19 -6.17
N GLN A 61 37.77 -9.58 -5.29
CA GLN A 61 38.09 -10.14 -3.97
C GLN A 61 36.89 -10.21 -3.04
N ILE A 62 36.06 -9.17 -3.03
CA ILE A 62 34.84 -9.09 -2.18
C ILE A 62 33.78 -10.12 -2.64
N PHE A 63 33.55 -10.25 -3.94
CA PHE A 63 32.51 -11.13 -4.51
C PHE A 63 33.05 -12.52 -4.96
N GLY A 64 34.36 -12.77 -4.92
CA GLY A 64 34.95 -14.07 -5.20
C GLY A 64 34.91 -15.07 -4.04
N GLY A 65 34.35 -14.68 -2.91
CA GLY A 65 34.14 -15.55 -1.74
C GLY A 65 33.02 -16.58 -1.94
N GLY A 66 33.00 -17.60 -1.09
CA GLY A 66 31.92 -18.59 -1.06
C GLY A 66 30.58 -18.03 -0.68
N LEU A 67 29.55 -18.88 -0.64
CA LEU A 67 28.17 -18.50 -0.23
C LEU A 67 28.15 -17.85 1.16
N PRO A 68 27.26 -16.86 1.38
CA PRO A 68 27.15 -16.21 2.68
C PRO A 68 26.80 -17.22 3.78
N GLY A 69 27.48 -17.15 4.93
CA GLY A 69 27.23 -18.06 6.04
C GLY A 69 25.80 -18.01 6.61
N LYS A 70 25.08 -16.91 6.36
CA LYS A 70 23.69 -16.75 6.77
C LYS A 70 22.70 -17.40 5.80
N LEU A 71 23.09 -17.68 4.55
CA LEU A 71 22.23 -18.30 3.55
C LEU A 71 21.98 -19.76 3.91
N ALA A 72 20.73 -20.11 4.16
CA ALA A 72 20.29 -21.50 4.20
C ALA A 72 19.89 -21.93 2.78
N ASP A 73 20.85 -22.45 2.03
CA ASP A 73 20.69 -22.82 0.61
C ASP A 73 19.76 -24.03 0.40
N CYS A 74 19.23 -24.17 -0.81
CA CYS A 74 18.46 -25.34 -1.25
C CYS A 74 19.40 -26.40 -1.90
N SER A 75 18.87 -27.63 -2.03
CA SER A 75 19.64 -28.74 -2.61
C SER A 75 19.66 -28.72 -4.15
N SER A 76 18.60 -28.18 -4.76
CA SER A 76 18.48 -28.06 -6.21
C SER A 76 19.58 -27.15 -6.78
N LYS A 77 20.11 -27.52 -7.93
CA LYS A 77 21.05 -26.71 -8.72
C LYS A 77 20.38 -26.09 -9.95
N ASP A 78 19.11 -26.40 -10.18
CA ASP A 78 18.32 -25.80 -11.25
C ASP A 78 17.73 -24.46 -10.76
N PRO A 79 18.15 -23.31 -11.32
CA PRO A 79 17.64 -22.01 -10.95
C PRO A 79 16.15 -21.85 -11.22
N ALA A 80 15.62 -22.51 -12.27
CA ALA A 80 14.22 -22.42 -12.65
C ALA A 80 13.30 -23.10 -11.64
N ALA A 81 13.78 -24.16 -11.01
CA ALA A 81 13.08 -24.88 -9.95
C ALA A 81 13.31 -24.25 -8.56
N SER A 82 14.31 -23.38 -8.39
CA SER A 82 14.74 -22.86 -7.10
C SER A 82 14.20 -21.48 -6.80
N GLU A 83 13.97 -21.23 -5.51
CA GLU A 83 13.49 -19.94 -5.02
C GLU A 83 14.19 -19.55 -3.71
N VAL A 84 14.39 -18.25 -3.50
CA VAL A 84 14.97 -17.71 -2.27
C VAL A 84 13.99 -16.76 -1.60
N PHE A 85 13.79 -16.97 -0.31
CA PHE A 85 13.05 -16.04 0.55
C PHE A 85 14.04 -15.11 1.25
N ILE A 86 13.91 -13.82 1.01
CA ILE A 86 14.61 -12.78 1.74
C ILE A 86 13.72 -12.42 2.92
N VAL A 87 14.16 -12.76 4.14
CA VAL A 87 13.32 -12.74 5.33
C VAL A 87 13.85 -11.69 6.30
N GLU A 88 12.97 -10.93 6.88
CA GLU A 88 13.30 -9.96 7.92
C GLU A 88 13.62 -10.64 9.25
N GLY A 89 14.82 -10.37 9.76
CA GLY A 89 15.26 -10.81 11.08
C GLY A 89 15.60 -12.30 11.20
N ASP A 90 16.28 -12.63 12.29
CA ASP A 90 16.72 -13.99 12.58
C ASP A 90 15.57 -14.87 13.12
N SER A 91 14.55 -14.29 13.77
CA SER A 91 13.41 -15.03 14.34
C SER A 91 12.56 -15.65 13.23
N ALA A 92 12.04 -14.80 12.32
CA ALA A 92 11.28 -15.28 11.17
C ALA A 92 12.13 -16.14 10.24
N GLY A 93 13.42 -15.79 10.08
CA GLY A 93 14.41 -16.60 9.36
C GLY A 93 14.56 -18.00 9.94
N GLY A 94 14.50 -18.17 11.27
CA GLY A 94 14.54 -19.45 11.96
C GLY A 94 13.32 -20.32 11.69
N SER A 95 12.12 -19.75 11.82
CA SER A 95 10.85 -20.40 11.48
C SER A 95 10.79 -20.81 10.01
N ALA A 96 11.16 -19.90 9.11
CA ALA A 96 11.21 -20.16 7.67
C ALA A 96 12.22 -21.28 7.31
N LYS A 97 13.42 -21.26 7.91
CA LYS A 97 14.43 -22.30 7.71
C LYS A 97 13.95 -23.69 8.18
N THR A 98 13.17 -23.74 9.25
CA THR A 98 12.63 -24.99 9.77
C THR A 98 11.47 -25.50 8.92
N GLY A 99 10.56 -24.62 8.48
CA GLY A 99 9.35 -24.98 7.73
C GLY A 99 9.58 -25.24 6.24
N ARG A 100 10.64 -24.72 5.62
CA ARG A 100 10.88 -24.76 4.18
C ARG A 100 10.99 -26.15 3.57
N LYS A 101 10.78 -26.26 2.28
CA LYS A 101 11.16 -27.41 1.45
C LYS A 101 12.62 -27.25 1.01
N ARG A 102 13.51 -27.98 1.68
CA ARG A 102 14.97 -27.91 1.43
C ARG A 102 15.38 -28.20 -0.01
N GLU A 103 14.54 -28.92 -0.75
CA GLU A 103 14.84 -29.29 -2.13
C GLU A 103 15.02 -28.07 -3.01
N PHE A 104 14.15 -27.08 -2.91
CA PHE A 104 14.10 -25.93 -3.84
C PHE A 104 13.95 -24.55 -3.17
N GLN A 105 13.74 -24.49 -1.85
CA GLN A 105 13.60 -23.24 -1.11
C GLN A 105 14.86 -22.89 -0.33
N ALA A 106 15.44 -21.73 -0.60
CA ALA A 106 16.53 -21.14 0.16
C ALA A 106 15.98 -20.00 1.05
N ILE A 107 16.63 -19.76 2.19
CA ILE A 107 16.28 -18.69 3.13
C ILE A 107 17.50 -17.81 3.36
N LEU A 108 17.32 -16.51 3.17
CA LEU A 108 18.30 -15.47 3.44
C LEU A 108 17.74 -14.48 4.47
N PRO A 109 18.08 -14.61 5.76
CA PRO A 109 17.68 -13.64 6.76
C PRO A 109 18.50 -12.35 6.60
N LEU A 110 17.83 -11.20 6.67
CA LEU A 110 18.46 -9.89 6.71
C LEU A 110 18.25 -9.27 8.09
N ARG A 111 19.30 -8.66 8.65
CA ARG A 111 19.25 -8.01 9.97
C ARG A 111 18.96 -6.53 9.81
N GLY A 112 17.71 -6.14 10.02
CA GLY A 112 17.28 -4.75 9.99
C GLY A 112 17.31 -4.11 8.60
N LYS A 113 17.23 -2.79 8.58
CA LYS A 113 17.14 -1.99 7.34
C LYS A 113 18.44 -2.06 6.55
N ILE A 114 18.35 -2.37 5.26
CA ILE A 114 19.49 -2.35 4.35
C ILE A 114 19.88 -0.92 3.98
N LEU A 115 21.07 -0.76 3.43
CA LEU A 115 21.55 0.53 2.92
C LEU A 115 20.60 1.07 1.84
N ASN A 116 20.18 2.33 1.97
CA ASN A 116 19.47 3.03 0.91
C ASN A 116 20.42 3.33 -0.26
N VAL A 117 20.26 2.57 -1.34
CA VAL A 117 21.13 2.66 -2.52
C VAL A 117 20.86 3.88 -3.39
N GLU A 118 19.74 4.58 -3.20
CA GLU A 118 19.45 5.85 -3.87
C GLU A 118 20.42 6.94 -3.41
N LYS A 119 20.73 6.96 -2.10
CA LYS A 119 21.63 7.95 -1.46
C LYS A 119 23.09 7.51 -1.40
N ALA A 120 23.36 6.24 -1.57
CA ALA A 120 24.68 5.69 -1.31
C ALA A 120 25.63 5.84 -2.51
N SER A 121 26.87 6.26 -2.25
CA SER A 121 27.95 6.16 -3.22
C SER A 121 28.28 4.68 -3.51
N VAL A 122 28.88 4.42 -4.67
CA VAL A 122 29.28 3.05 -5.07
C VAL A 122 30.21 2.40 -4.04
N ASP A 123 31.09 3.17 -3.42
CA ASP A 123 32.03 2.67 -2.40
C ASP A 123 31.28 2.19 -1.15
N LYS A 124 30.32 2.99 -0.64
CA LYS A 124 29.46 2.59 0.49
C LYS A 124 28.60 1.37 0.20
N LEU A 125 28.20 1.22 -1.05
CA LEU A 125 27.39 0.08 -1.50
C LEU A 125 28.20 -1.22 -1.42
N LEU A 126 29.48 -1.17 -1.84
CA LEU A 126 30.40 -2.31 -1.78
C LEU A 126 30.83 -2.65 -0.34
N ASP A 127 30.89 -1.66 0.55
CA ASP A 127 31.22 -1.86 1.97
C ASP A 127 30.08 -2.44 2.79
N SER A 128 28.83 -2.33 2.31
CA SER A 128 27.67 -2.87 3.01
C SER A 128 27.67 -4.40 3.02
N GLU A 129 27.78 -5.00 4.21
CA GLU A 129 27.73 -6.46 4.40
C GLU A 129 26.41 -7.05 3.85
N GLN A 130 25.29 -6.36 4.06
CA GLN A 130 23.97 -6.84 3.63
C GLN A 130 23.85 -6.86 2.10
N ILE A 131 24.33 -5.80 1.42
CA ILE A 131 24.35 -5.73 -0.05
C ILE A 131 25.26 -6.84 -0.61
N ARG A 132 26.45 -7.02 -0.05
CA ARG A 132 27.35 -8.12 -0.45
C ARG A 132 26.70 -9.48 -0.28
N THR A 133 26.02 -9.68 0.85
CA THR A 133 25.29 -10.91 1.15
C THR A 133 24.21 -11.20 0.11
N LEU A 134 23.43 -10.19 -0.28
CA LEU A 134 22.40 -10.31 -1.33
C LEU A 134 23.03 -10.69 -2.68
N VAL A 135 24.06 -9.98 -3.12
CA VAL A 135 24.75 -10.23 -4.40
C VAL A 135 25.35 -11.64 -4.44
N LEU A 136 26.04 -12.06 -3.38
CA LEU A 136 26.63 -13.40 -3.28
C LEU A 136 25.57 -14.50 -3.24
N ALA A 137 24.47 -14.28 -2.52
CA ALA A 137 23.38 -15.25 -2.45
C ALA A 137 22.70 -15.44 -3.80
N LEU A 138 22.45 -14.36 -4.54
CA LEU A 138 21.83 -14.41 -5.86
C LEU A 138 22.77 -14.96 -6.95
N GLY A 139 24.08 -14.84 -6.76
CA GLY A 139 25.09 -15.31 -7.71
C GLY A 139 25.32 -14.37 -8.90
N THR A 140 24.66 -13.22 -8.90
CA THR A 140 24.77 -12.19 -9.95
C THR A 140 25.73 -11.09 -9.52
N GLN A 141 25.97 -10.12 -10.41
CA GLN A 141 26.72 -8.91 -10.11
C GLN A 141 25.80 -7.68 -10.18
N LEU A 142 26.34 -6.47 -10.00
CA LEU A 142 25.59 -5.23 -9.96
C LEU A 142 25.69 -4.47 -11.28
N LYS A 143 24.64 -3.74 -11.66
CA LYS A 143 24.60 -2.83 -12.81
C LYS A 143 25.16 -3.43 -14.10
N ASP A 144 26.18 -2.80 -14.69
CA ASP A 144 26.75 -3.15 -16.00
C ASP A 144 27.38 -4.56 -16.06
N GLU A 145 27.72 -5.11 -14.89
CA GLU A 145 28.28 -6.47 -14.80
C GLU A 145 27.23 -7.54 -14.47
N PHE A 146 25.96 -7.12 -14.35
CA PHE A 146 24.87 -8.04 -14.05
C PHE A 146 24.74 -9.09 -15.16
N ASN A 147 24.65 -10.35 -14.75
CA ASN A 147 24.44 -11.47 -15.67
C ASN A 147 23.32 -12.36 -15.17
N LEU A 148 22.20 -12.35 -15.90
CA LEU A 148 21.00 -13.12 -15.57
C LEU A 148 21.24 -14.63 -15.63
N GLU A 149 22.15 -15.11 -16.51
CA GLU A 149 22.47 -16.55 -16.64
C GLU A 149 23.12 -17.13 -15.37
N LYS A 150 23.71 -16.26 -14.55
CA LYS A 150 24.33 -16.65 -13.27
C LYS A 150 23.34 -16.61 -12.10
N LEU A 151 22.10 -16.22 -12.34
CA LEU A 151 21.07 -16.16 -11.30
C LEU A 151 20.81 -17.56 -10.73
N ARG A 152 20.91 -17.69 -9.42
CA ARG A 152 20.76 -18.97 -8.72
C ARG A 152 19.31 -19.35 -8.42
N TYR A 153 18.39 -18.38 -8.39
CA TYR A 153 16.99 -18.56 -8.04
C TYR A 153 16.11 -17.74 -8.98
N HIS A 154 15.28 -18.38 -9.76
CA HIS A 154 14.36 -17.68 -10.65
C HIS A 154 13.18 -17.03 -9.92
N ARG A 155 13.00 -17.31 -8.62
CA ARG A 155 12.04 -16.59 -7.78
C ARG A 155 12.76 -16.02 -6.56
N ILE A 156 12.73 -14.71 -6.45
CA ILE A 156 13.26 -13.94 -5.33
C ILE A 156 12.04 -13.38 -4.59
N ILE A 157 11.77 -13.87 -3.39
CA ILE A 157 10.55 -13.59 -2.66
C ILE A 157 10.89 -12.76 -1.43
N LEU A 158 10.37 -11.51 -1.39
CA LEU A 158 10.51 -10.61 -0.25
C LEU A 158 9.45 -10.98 0.79
N MET A 159 9.88 -11.34 1.98
CA MET A 159 9.03 -11.76 3.08
C MET A 159 9.37 -10.93 4.32
N THR A 160 8.68 -9.81 4.47
CA THR A 160 8.84 -8.82 5.55
C THR A 160 7.60 -8.82 6.45
N ASP A 161 7.77 -8.30 7.66
CA ASP A 161 6.69 -8.15 8.62
C ASP A 161 5.59 -7.19 8.11
N ALA A 162 4.40 -7.29 8.68
CA ALA A 162 3.23 -6.49 8.29
C ALA A 162 3.16 -5.15 9.07
N ASP A 163 4.30 -4.62 9.47
CA ASP A 163 4.44 -3.36 10.19
C ASP A 163 5.14 -2.29 9.34
N VAL A 164 5.33 -1.10 9.91
CA VAL A 164 5.96 0.04 9.23
C VAL A 164 7.43 -0.22 8.91
N ASP A 165 8.16 -0.95 9.76
CA ASP A 165 9.56 -1.30 9.53
C ASP A 165 9.70 -2.30 8.39
N GLY A 166 8.85 -3.34 8.35
CA GLY A 166 8.79 -4.29 7.24
C GLY A 166 8.41 -3.64 5.91
N ALA A 167 7.50 -2.67 5.93
CA ALA A 167 7.17 -1.88 4.74
C ALA A 167 8.39 -1.07 4.25
N HIS A 168 9.15 -0.47 5.17
CA HIS A 168 10.37 0.27 4.83
C HIS A 168 11.49 -0.64 4.29
N ILE A 169 11.71 -1.81 4.91
CA ILE A 169 12.69 -2.81 4.43
C ILE A 169 12.33 -3.28 3.02
N ARG A 170 11.04 -3.54 2.76
CA ARG A 170 10.54 -3.89 1.43
C ARG A 170 10.82 -2.79 0.41
N THR A 171 10.57 -1.53 0.76
CA THR A 171 10.87 -0.38 -0.12
C THR A 171 12.36 -0.27 -0.41
N LEU A 172 13.23 -0.43 0.59
CA LEU A 172 14.68 -0.43 0.41
C LEU A 172 15.15 -1.57 -0.51
N LEU A 173 14.59 -2.78 -0.37
CA LEU A 173 14.90 -3.92 -1.23
C LEU A 173 14.42 -3.68 -2.67
N LEU A 174 13.23 -3.13 -2.86
CA LEU A 174 12.72 -2.77 -4.18
C LEU A 174 13.60 -1.70 -4.84
N THR A 175 14.02 -0.67 -4.08
CA THR A 175 14.97 0.36 -4.54
C THR A 175 16.29 -0.29 -4.96
N PHE A 176 16.80 -1.23 -4.17
CA PHE A 176 18.02 -1.98 -4.50
C PHE A 176 17.87 -2.75 -5.81
N PHE A 177 16.82 -3.53 -5.99
CA PHE A 177 16.59 -4.29 -7.22
C PHE A 177 16.41 -3.37 -8.42
N TYR A 178 15.61 -2.31 -8.28
CA TYR A 178 15.35 -1.36 -9.35
C TYR A 178 16.62 -0.63 -9.81
N ARG A 179 17.47 -0.16 -8.86
CA ARG A 179 18.67 0.63 -9.17
C ARG A 179 19.89 -0.22 -9.55
N GLN A 180 20.01 -1.43 -9.05
CA GLN A 180 21.22 -2.24 -9.20
C GLN A 180 21.04 -3.48 -10.07
N MET A 181 19.82 -4.00 -10.20
CA MET A 181 19.49 -5.22 -10.93
C MET A 181 18.11 -5.13 -11.62
N PRO A 182 17.82 -4.08 -12.44
CA PRO A 182 16.49 -3.88 -13.05
C PRO A 182 16.02 -5.08 -13.86
N GLN A 183 16.94 -5.81 -14.50
CA GLN A 183 16.64 -7.00 -15.29
C GLN A 183 15.92 -8.10 -14.49
N LEU A 184 16.08 -8.14 -13.15
CA LEU A 184 15.33 -9.07 -12.28
C LEU A 184 13.84 -8.70 -12.19
N ILE A 185 13.51 -7.42 -12.22
CA ILE A 185 12.11 -6.95 -12.22
C ILE A 185 11.50 -7.15 -13.61
N GLU A 186 12.21 -6.74 -14.65
CA GLU A 186 11.79 -6.88 -16.05
C GLU A 186 11.58 -8.37 -16.42
N GLY A 187 12.48 -9.24 -16.01
CA GLY A 187 12.37 -10.69 -16.16
C GLY A 187 11.31 -11.34 -15.27
N GLY A 188 10.75 -10.57 -14.32
CA GLY A 188 9.69 -11.03 -13.42
C GLY A 188 10.13 -12.05 -12.38
N HIS A 189 11.35 -11.90 -11.89
CA HIS A 189 11.94 -12.77 -10.87
C HIS A 189 11.66 -12.33 -9.45
N VAL A 190 11.17 -11.08 -9.23
CA VAL A 190 10.93 -10.49 -7.90
C VAL A 190 9.48 -10.62 -7.51
N TYR A 191 9.23 -11.12 -6.30
CA TYR A 191 7.91 -11.32 -5.72
C TYR A 191 7.86 -10.80 -4.29
N ILE A 192 6.65 -10.42 -3.85
CA ILE A 192 6.35 -10.06 -2.47
C ILE A 192 5.42 -11.14 -1.90
N ALA A 193 5.83 -11.77 -0.81
CA ALA A 193 4.98 -12.70 -0.07
C ALA A 193 3.82 -11.95 0.62
N GLN A 194 2.66 -12.56 0.66
CA GLN A 194 1.48 -12.03 1.33
C GLN A 194 1.06 -12.98 2.47
N PRO A 195 1.71 -12.89 3.64
CA PRO A 195 1.28 -13.64 4.81
C PRO A 195 -0.11 -13.22 5.26
N PRO A 196 -0.87 -14.07 5.96
CA PRO A 196 -2.15 -13.69 6.53
C PRO A 196 -1.98 -12.73 7.71
N LEU A 197 -2.89 -11.77 7.85
CA LEU A 197 -2.92 -10.88 9.02
C LEU A 197 -3.62 -11.52 10.22
N TYR A 198 -4.52 -12.49 9.99
CA TYR A 198 -5.30 -13.11 11.07
C TYR A 198 -5.28 -14.62 11.02
N GLY A 199 -5.19 -15.23 12.22
CA GLY A 199 -5.51 -16.63 12.49
C GLY A 199 -6.75 -16.71 13.37
N VAL A 200 -7.79 -17.39 12.88
CA VAL A 200 -9.05 -17.57 13.62
C VAL A 200 -9.21 -19.03 14.03
N LEU A 201 -9.42 -19.26 15.33
CA LEU A 201 -9.69 -20.58 15.88
C LEU A 201 -11.14 -20.98 15.61
N ILE A 202 -11.34 -22.07 14.87
CA ILE A 202 -12.68 -22.53 14.46
C ILE A 202 -13.23 -23.69 15.29
N GLY A 203 -12.57 -23.97 16.42
CA GLY A 203 -12.92 -25.10 17.30
C GLY A 203 -12.51 -26.45 16.74
N GLY A 204 -12.40 -27.42 17.65
CA GLY A 204 -11.90 -28.77 17.34
C GLY A 204 -10.38 -28.79 17.15
N ARG A 205 -9.83 -30.01 17.10
CA ARG A 205 -8.39 -30.21 16.87
C ARG A 205 -8.18 -30.94 15.56
N ASP A 206 -7.10 -30.57 14.90
CA ASP A 206 -6.64 -31.30 13.72
C ASP A 206 -6.25 -32.74 14.12
N LYS A 207 -6.76 -33.73 13.41
CA LYS A 207 -6.58 -35.16 13.73
C LYS A 207 -5.13 -35.62 13.62
N LYS A 208 -4.31 -34.93 12.79
CA LYS A 208 -2.91 -35.33 12.56
C LYS A 208 -1.96 -34.61 13.50
N THR A 209 -2.18 -33.34 13.77
CA THR A 209 -1.26 -32.48 14.54
C THR A 209 -1.70 -32.30 15.99
N ASN A 210 -2.92 -32.71 16.36
CA ASN A 210 -3.58 -32.46 17.65
C ASN A 210 -3.62 -30.98 18.06
N LYS A 211 -3.32 -30.05 17.14
CA LYS A 211 -3.43 -28.60 17.34
C LYS A 211 -4.87 -28.13 17.11
N GLU A 212 -5.24 -27.00 17.71
CA GLU A 212 -6.51 -26.33 17.41
C GLU A 212 -6.57 -25.95 15.94
N ARG A 213 -7.72 -26.18 15.32
CA ARG A 213 -7.93 -25.84 13.91
C ARG A 213 -8.02 -24.35 13.77
N LYS A 214 -7.19 -23.79 12.87
CA LYS A 214 -7.20 -22.38 12.51
C LYS A 214 -7.59 -22.21 11.04
N ILE A 215 -8.27 -21.12 10.73
CA ILE A 215 -8.35 -20.58 9.39
C ILE A 215 -7.51 -19.29 9.35
N TYR A 216 -6.91 -19.03 8.21
CA TYR A 216 -6.06 -17.86 8.04
C TYR A 216 -6.74 -16.90 7.09
N LEU A 217 -6.85 -15.64 7.52
CA LEU A 217 -7.47 -14.56 6.76
C LEU A 217 -6.40 -13.54 6.42
N LYS A 218 -6.41 -13.12 5.16
CA LYS A 218 -5.35 -12.34 4.57
C LYS A 218 -5.29 -10.91 5.12
N ASP A 219 -6.46 -10.27 5.22
CA ASP A 219 -6.59 -8.85 5.50
C ASP A 219 -7.88 -8.56 6.29
N ASP A 220 -8.06 -7.28 6.65
CA ASP A 220 -9.23 -6.80 7.37
C ASP A 220 -10.54 -7.03 6.59
N ALA A 221 -10.49 -6.99 5.25
CA ALA A 221 -11.64 -7.23 4.41
C ALA A 221 -12.09 -8.71 4.43
N GLU A 222 -11.15 -9.66 4.46
CA GLU A 222 -11.47 -11.07 4.66
C GLU A 222 -12.01 -11.33 6.08
N MET A 223 -11.47 -10.65 7.09
CA MET A 223 -11.96 -10.73 8.48
C MET A 223 -13.39 -10.19 8.57
N ALA A 224 -13.67 -9.02 8.01
CA ALA A 224 -15.00 -8.44 8.01
C ALA A 224 -16.03 -9.37 7.32
N ARG A 225 -15.67 -9.94 6.15
CA ARG A 225 -16.54 -10.93 5.47
C ARG A 225 -16.75 -12.20 6.30
N TYR A 226 -15.72 -12.67 6.98
CA TYR A 226 -15.83 -13.83 7.86
C TYR A 226 -16.76 -13.54 9.04
N LEU A 227 -16.60 -12.39 9.70
CA LEU A 227 -17.46 -11.97 10.80
C LEU A 227 -18.90 -11.77 10.33
N LEU A 228 -19.11 -11.17 9.17
CA LEU A 228 -20.43 -10.99 8.59
C LEU A 228 -21.13 -12.34 8.34
N ASN A 229 -20.44 -13.31 7.76
CA ASN A 229 -20.99 -14.65 7.55
C ASN A 229 -21.39 -15.35 8.86
N ILE A 230 -20.63 -15.13 9.92
CA ILE A 230 -20.98 -15.67 11.26
C ILE A 230 -22.14 -14.88 11.86
N ALA A 231 -22.15 -13.56 11.71
CA ALA A 231 -23.17 -12.69 12.24
C ALA A 231 -24.54 -12.99 11.66
N LEU A 232 -24.59 -13.26 10.35
CA LEU A 232 -25.83 -13.60 9.63
C LEU A 232 -26.37 -14.99 9.93
N LYS A 233 -25.52 -15.88 10.44
CA LYS A 233 -25.98 -17.22 10.82
C LYS A 233 -26.98 -17.12 11.97
N ASP A 234 -28.19 -17.59 11.74
CA ASP A 234 -29.31 -17.55 12.68
C ASP A 234 -29.76 -16.12 13.05
N ALA A 235 -29.45 -15.11 12.22
CA ALA A 235 -29.87 -13.73 12.39
C ALA A 235 -31.21 -13.45 11.69
N ILE A 236 -32.09 -12.73 12.39
CA ILE A 236 -33.37 -12.26 11.87
C ILE A 236 -33.55 -10.79 12.30
N LEU A 237 -33.90 -9.94 11.35
CA LEU A 237 -34.28 -8.55 11.62
C LEU A 237 -35.80 -8.40 11.43
N TYR A 238 -36.48 -8.03 12.47
CA TYR A 238 -37.91 -7.68 12.47
C TYR A 238 -38.05 -6.18 12.35
N LYS A 239 -38.80 -5.74 11.34
CA LYS A 239 -38.95 -4.32 11.00
C LYS A 239 -39.79 -3.53 12.02
N SER A 240 -40.67 -4.23 12.73
CA SER A 240 -41.61 -3.65 13.71
C SER A 240 -41.95 -4.64 14.82
N GLU A 241 -42.64 -4.20 15.86
CA GLU A 241 -43.20 -5.05 16.91
C GLU A 241 -44.17 -6.08 16.32
N ALA A 242 -45.04 -5.65 15.39
CA ALA A 242 -46.03 -6.52 14.75
C ALA A 242 -45.35 -7.65 13.94
N ASP A 243 -44.26 -7.36 13.26
CA ASP A 243 -43.46 -8.36 12.52
C ASP A 243 -42.80 -9.34 13.49
N PHE A 244 -42.36 -8.86 14.65
CA PHE A 244 -41.78 -9.74 15.67
C PHE A 244 -42.81 -10.71 16.24
N GLU A 245 -44.01 -10.23 16.53
CA GLU A 245 -45.13 -11.04 17.02
C GLU A 245 -45.60 -12.07 15.99
N SER A 246 -45.58 -11.69 14.69
CA SER A 246 -45.98 -12.58 13.59
C SER A 246 -44.84 -13.52 13.14
N GLY A 247 -43.61 -13.31 13.57
CA GLY A 247 -42.45 -14.08 13.19
C GLY A 247 -41.98 -13.82 11.75
N ILE A 248 -42.44 -12.74 11.13
CA ILE A 248 -42.06 -12.37 9.75
C ILE A 248 -40.88 -11.40 9.78
N GLY A 249 -39.69 -11.87 9.51
CA GLY A 249 -38.47 -11.05 9.57
C GLY A 249 -37.52 -11.29 8.39
N LEU A 250 -36.69 -10.29 8.14
CA LEU A 250 -35.61 -10.35 7.14
C LEU A 250 -34.49 -11.27 7.63
N ARG A 251 -34.07 -12.19 6.76
CA ARG A 251 -33.02 -13.20 7.07
C ARG A 251 -32.31 -13.67 5.82
N GLY A 252 -31.16 -14.35 6.03
CA GLY A 252 -30.40 -14.94 4.93
C GLY A 252 -29.94 -13.91 3.91
N THR A 253 -30.16 -14.17 2.63
CA THR A 253 -29.66 -13.36 1.51
C THR A 253 -30.26 -11.96 1.48
N GLU A 254 -31.51 -11.78 1.92
CA GLU A 254 -32.15 -10.45 1.97
C GLU A 254 -31.45 -9.55 2.99
N LEU A 255 -31.24 -10.04 4.20
CA LEU A 255 -30.51 -9.30 5.24
C LEU A 255 -29.06 -9.08 4.85
N GLU A 256 -28.41 -10.07 4.23
CA GLU A 256 -27.04 -9.96 3.73
C GLU A 256 -26.87 -8.84 2.70
N ASN A 257 -27.81 -8.75 1.73
CA ASN A 257 -27.74 -7.71 0.70
C ASN A 257 -27.91 -6.30 1.30
N LEU A 258 -28.86 -6.11 2.23
CA LEU A 258 -29.04 -4.83 2.91
C LEU A 258 -27.78 -4.43 3.71
N ILE A 259 -27.13 -5.38 4.39
CA ILE A 259 -25.89 -5.11 5.11
C ILE A 259 -24.76 -4.74 4.15
N LYS A 260 -24.63 -5.41 3.00
CA LYS A 260 -23.62 -5.06 1.99
C LYS A 260 -23.81 -3.65 1.43
N GLU A 261 -25.03 -3.26 1.13
CA GLU A 261 -25.34 -1.89 0.68
C GLU A 261 -25.05 -0.86 1.76
N PHE A 262 -25.41 -1.15 3.01
CA PHE A 262 -25.11 -0.30 4.15
C PHE A 262 -23.59 -0.15 4.38
N GLU A 263 -22.82 -1.23 4.37
CA GLU A 263 -21.36 -1.18 4.54
C GLU A 263 -20.67 -0.48 3.34
N ALA A 264 -21.19 -0.63 2.12
CA ALA A 264 -20.71 0.12 0.97
C ALA A 264 -20.92 1.63 1.15
N SER A 265 -22.13 2.05 1.57
CA SER A 265 -22.46 3.44 1.89
C SER A 265 -21.57 3.99 3.01
N LYS A 266 -21.39 3.23 4.09
CA LYS A 266 -20.50 3.59 5.20
C LYS A 266 -19.05 3.79 4.75
N SER A 267 -18.53 2.94 3.91
CA SER A 267 -17.17 3.06 3.34
C SER A 267 -17.01 4.32 2.49
N VAL A 268 -18.05 4.67 1.69
CA VAL A 268 -18.08 5.94 0.93
C VAL A 268 -18.09 7.14 1.88
N ILE A 269 -18.93 7.11 2.93
CA ILE A 269 -18.99 8.19 3.93
C ILE A 269 -17.63 8.36 4.63
N GLU A 270 -16.99 7.29 5.08
CA GLU A 270 -15.69 7.34 5.76
C GLU A 270 -14.62 7.96 4.87
N ARG A 271 -14.57 7.57 3.60
CA ARG A 271 -13.61 8.10 2.62
C ARG A 271 -13.89 9.57 2.27
N LEU A 272 -15.13 9.92 1.99
CA LEU A 272 -15.50 11.27 1.57
C LEU A 272 -15.59 12.28 2.73
N SER A 273 -15.68 11.82 3.97
CA SER A 273 -15.73 12.71 5.16
C SER A 273 -14.44 13.52 5.36
N GLN A 274 -13.39 13.24 4.62
CA GLN A 274 -12.17 14.05 4.55
C GLN A 274 -12.37 15.34 3.71
N VAL A 275 -13.31 15.32 2.76
CA VAL A 275 -13.53 16.42 1.79
C VAL A 275 -14.92 17.05 1.94
N ILE A 276 -15.92 16.24 2.24
CA ILE A 276 -17.31 16.66 2.41
C ILE A 276 -17.71 16.42 3.86
N ASP A 277 -18.46 17.36 4.44
CA ASP A 277 -18.92 17.23 5.83
C ASP A 277 -19.66 15.90 6.06
N ARG A 278 -19.27 15.20 7.13
CA ARG A 278 -19.81 13.87 7.46
C ARG A 278 -21.32 13.89 7.71
N ALA A 279 -21.84 14.96 8.34
CA ALA A 279 -23.27 15.05 8.65
C ALA A 279 -24.09 15.14 7.36
N ALA A 280 -23.61 15.89 6.38
CA ALA A 280 -24.26 15.98 5.08
C ALA A 280 -24.28 14.64 4.32
N LEU A 281 -23.18 13.90 4.34
CA LEU A 281 -23.11 12.55 3.74
C LEU A 281 -24.07 11.58 4.44
N LEU A 282 -24.17 11.64 5.76
CA LEU A 282 -25.13 10.85 6.55
C LEU A 282 -26.58 11.22 6.20
N SER A 283 -26.91 12.52 6.06
CA SER A 283 -28.22 12.98 5.65
C SER A 283 -28.64 12.48 4.27
N ILE A 284 -27.70 12.50 3.30
CA ILE A 284 -27.93 11.92 1.96
C ILE A 284 -28.19 10.41 2.06
N SER A 285 -27.38 9.70 2.82
CA SER A 285 -27.55 8.26 3.06
C SER A 285 -28.82 7.92 3.83
N SER A 286 -29.41 8.88 4.56
CA SER A 286 -30.67 8.75 5.27
C SER A 286 -31.90 9.12 4.41
N GLY A 287 -31.70 9.65 3.20
CA GLY A 287 -32.76 9.90 2.23
C GLY A 287 -32.98 11.36 1.84
N VAL A 288 -32.12 12.28 2.26
CA VAL A 288 -32.14 13.64 1.75
C VAL A 288 -31.68 13.67 0.31
N SER A 289 -32.56 14.04 -0.60
CA SER A 289 -32.27 14.18 -2.03
C SER A 289 -31.74 15.57 -2.33
N ILE A 290 -30.73 15.66 -3.17
CA ILE A 290 -30.09 16.91 -3.59
C ILE A 290 -30.38 17.16 -5.07
N ASP A 291 -30.91 18.34 -5.39
CA ASP A 291 -31.12 18.83 -6.76
C ASP A 291 -30.54 20.26 -6.88
N LEU A 292 -29.58 20.44 -7.76
CA LEU A 292 -28.85 21.69 -8.01
C LEU A 292 -29.18 22.28 -9.39
N SER A 293 -30.29 21.87 -10.01
CA SER A 293 -30.62 22.25 -11.38
C SER A 293 -31.04 23.71 -11.53
N ASP A 294 -31.63 24.29 -10.49
CA ASP A 294 -32.07 25.69 -10.42
C ASP A 294 -31.99 26.23 -8.97
N GLU A 295 -32.20 27.56 -8.82
CA GLU A 295 -32.10 28.25 -7.54
C GLU A 295 -33.08 27.70 -6.50
N GLU A 296 -34.33 27.51 -6.88
CA GLU A 296 -35.38 27.09 -5.97
C GLU A 296 -35.09 25.66 -5.42
N LYS A 297 -34.66 24.75 -6.29
CA LYS A 297 -34.33 23.38 -5.91
C LYS A 297 -33.06 23.31 -5.09
N ALA A 298 -32.04 24.09 -5.44
CA ALA A 298 -30.80 24.17 -4.68
C ALA A 298 -31.05 24.69 -3.26
N ALA A 299 -31.87 25.76 -3.13
CA ALA A 299 -32.28 26.30 -1.83
C ALA A 299 -33.10 25.28 -1.02
N ALA A 300 -34.07 24.60 -1.65
CA ALA A 300 -34.83 23.52 -1.00
C ALA A 300 -33.96 22.37 -0.52
N SER A 301 -32.97 21.96 -1.32
CA SER A 301 -32.02 20.92 -0.95
C SER A 301 -31.13 21.34 0.23
N ALA A 302 -30.65 22.57 0.25
CA ALA A 302 -29.87 23.12 1.36
C ALA A 302 -30.72 23.17 2.66
N ALA A 303 -31.97 23.60 2.57
CA ALA A 303 -32.91 23.64 3.70
C ALA A 303 -33.21 22.21 4.23
N ALA A 304 -33.39 21.24 3.35
CA ALA A 304 -33.60 19.84 3.72
C ALA A 304 -32.41 19.27 4.47
N LEU A 305 -31.19 19.51 3.97
CA LEU A 305 -29.95 19.12 4.65
C LEU A 305 -29.83 19.77 6.03
N GLN A 306 -30.03 21.09 6.10
CA GLN A 306 -29.99 21.83 7.36
C GLN A 306 -30.97 21.28 8.41
N SER A 307 -32.17 20.90 7.97
CA SER A 307 -33.19 20.33 8.85
C SER A 307 -32.85 18.94 9.37
N ASP A 308 -32.20 18.11 8.53
CA ASP A 308 -31.85 16.73 8.88
C ASP A 308 -30.59 16.65 9.76
N MET A 309 -29.60 17.47 9.50
CA MET A 309 -28.33 17.47 10.25
C MET A 309 -28.49 17.81 11.73
N ARG A 310 -29.49 18.64 12.09
CA ARG A 310 -29.88 19.02 13.49
C ARG A 310 -28.74 19.57 14.36
N ASP A 311 -27.60 19.87 13.78
CA ASP A 311 -26.43 20.41 14.47
C ASP A 311 -26.38 21.92 14.26
N PRO A 312 -26.48 22.75 15.34
CA PRO A 312 -26.46 24.21 15.23
C PRO A 312 -25.12 24.76 14.74
N GLU A 313 -24.02 24.00 14.86
CA GLU A 313 -22.70 24.38 14.40
C GLU A 313 -22.51 24.14 12.90
N ILE A 314 -23.44 23.46 12.22
CA ILE A 314 -23.41 23.19 10.79
C ILE A 314 -24.46 24.04 10.07
N LYS A 315 -24.03 24.73 9.01
CA LYS A 315 -24.92 25.52 8.13
C LYS A 315 -24.78 25.06 6.70
N ALA A 316 -25.90 24.85 6.02
CA ALA A 316 -25.95 24.52 4.59
C ALA A 316 -26.61 25.67 3.83
N GLU A 317 -25.95 26.20 2.82
CA GLU A 317 -26.38 27.33 2.02
C GLU A 317 -26.20 27.04 0.54
N ALA A 318 -27.23 27.29 -0.27
CA ALA A 318 -27.14 27.22 -1.73
C ALA A 318 -26.49 28.51 -2.25
N LEU A 319 -25.46 28.38 -3.07
CA LEU A 319 -24.71 29.48 -3.66
C LEU A 319 -24.52 29.30 -5.15
N TRP A 320 -24.54 30.41 -5.86
CA TRP A 320 -24.23 30.43 -7.29
C TRP A 320 -22.73 30.64 -7.51
N ASP A 321 -22.10 29.73 -8.22
CA ASP A 321 -20.71 29.86 -8.68
C ASP A 321 -20.72 30.60 -10.03
N THR A 322 -20.25 31.85 -10.04
CA THR A 322 -20.22 32.71 -11.24
C THR A 322 -19.19 32.27 -12.27
N ASP A 323 -18.09 31.61 -11.82
CA ASP A 323 -17.02 31.17 -12.71
C ASP A 323 -17.41 29.89 -13.47
N LYS A 324 -18.16 29.01 -12.79
CA LYS A 324 -18.61 27.72 -13.32
C LYS A 324 -20.06 27.74 -13.81
N GLU A 325 -20.76 28.87 -13.66
CA GLU A 325 -22.16 29.07 -14.03
C GLU A 325 -23.09 27.95 -13.52
N ARG A 326 -23.01 27.65 -12.20
CA ARG A 326 -23.75 26.53 -11.59
C ARG A 326 -24.07 26.76 -10.11
N TRP A 327 -25.14 26.11 -9.65
CA TRP A 327 -25.47 26.02 -8.23
C TRP A 327 -24.63 24.96 -7.51
N HIS A 328 -24.24 25.26 -6.27
CA HIS A 328 -23.63 24.32 -5.35
C HIS A 328 -24.13 24.58 -3.93
N ILE A 329 -24.02 23.60 -3.02
CA ILE A 329 -24.30 23.79 -1.60
C ILE A 329 -22.99 23.86 -0.84
N ARG A 330 -22.76 24.99 -0.16
CA ARG A 330 -21.68 25.15 0.81
C ARG A 330 -22.16 24.68 2.17
N ILE A 331 -21.40 23.80 2.81
CA ILE A 331 -21.60 23.35 4.17
C ILE A 331 -20.50 23.96 5.03
N SER A 332 -20.88 24.75 6.01
CA SER A 332 -19.97 25.43 6.93
C SER A 332 -20.11 24.82 8.31
N HIS A 333 -19.07 24.16 8.79
CA HIS A 333 -19.04 23.50 10.09
C HIS A 333 -18.08 24.23 11.04
N HIS A 334 -18.60 24.70 12.16
CA HIS A 334 -17.80 25.41 13.16
C HIS A 334 -17.28 24.46 14.21
N ILE A 335 -15.96 24.17 14.18
CA ILE A 335 -15.30 23.20 15.06
C ILE A 335 -14.14 23.88 15.78
N TYR A 336 -14.15 23.88 17.12
CA TYR A 336 -13.07 24.44 17.96
C TYR A 336 -12.62 25.88 17.60
N GLY A 337 -13.58 26.73 17.24
CA GLY A 337 -13.31 28.13 16.88
C GLY A 337 -12.88 28.37 15.42
N ASN A 338 -12.76 27.32 14.61
CA ASN A 338 -12.50 27.40 13.17
C ASN A 338 -13.72 27.00 12.37
N THR A 339 -13.94 27.64 11.23
CA THR A 339 -15.01 27.25 10.30
C THR A 339 -14.42 26.50 9.14
N HIS A 340 -14.81 25.25 9.00
CA HIS A 340 -14.46 24.41 7.86
C HIS A 340 -15.57 24.49 6.81
N HIS A 341 -15.19 24.65 5.55
CA HIS A 341 -16.11 24.68 4.43
C HIS A 341 -15.94 23.42 3.58
N SER A 342 -17.06 22.80 3.23
CA SER A 342 -17.12 21.73 2.24
C SER A 342 -18.25 22.02 1.23
N TYR A 343 -18.19 21.38 0.07
CA TYR A 343 -19.06 21.73 -1.05
C TYR A 343 -19.70 20.46 -1.64
N LEU A 344 -21.02 20.55 -1.89
CA LEU A 344 -21.72 19.59 -2.73
C LEU A 344 -21.88 20.22 -4.12
N GLU A 345 -21.12 19.70 -5.06
CA GLU A 345 -21.11 20.18 -6.45
C GLU A 345 -21.86 19.22 -7.39
N PRO A 346 -22.32 19.67 -8.57
CA PRO A 346 -23.01 18.82 -9.54
C PRO A 346 -22.23 17.58 -9.98
N GLU A 347 -20.87 17.63 -9.97
CA GLU A 347 -20.00 16.49 -10.27
C GLU A 347 -20.16 15.37 -9.25
N PHE A 348 -20.26 15.74 -7.97
CA PHE A 348 -20.49 14.76 -6.91
C PHE A 348 -21.84 14.06 -7.11
N LEU A 349 -22.91 14.81 -7.45
CA LEU A 349 -24.25 14.23 -7.68
C LEU A 349 -24.29 13.25 -8.86
N ARG A 350 -23.37 13.38 -9.82
CA ARG A 350 -23.22 12.46 -10.96
C ARG A 350 -22.26 11.31 -10.69
N SER A 351 -21.62 11.31 -9.55
CA SER A 351 -20.62 10.31 -9.20
C SER A 351 -21.26 8.98 -8.79
N ARG A 352 -20.48 7.89 -8.90
CA ARG A 352 -20.89 6.58 -8.38
C ARG A 352 -21.05 6.61 -6.85
N ASP A 353 -20.31 7.48 -6.16
CA ASP A 353 -20.37 7.61 -4.70
C ASP A 353 -21.74 8.12 -4.25
N TYR A 354 -22.27 9.17 -4.91
CA TYR A 354 -23.60 9.66 -4.63
C TYR A 354 -24.67 8.59 -4.91
N ALA A 355 -24.52 7.86 -6.02
CA ALA A 355 -25.43 6.76 -6.34
C ALA A 355 -25.43 5.68 -5.25
N VAL A 356 -24.28 5.29 -4.70
CA VAL A 356 -24.19 4.32 -3.60
C VAL A 356 -24.92 4.81 -2.35
N LEU A 357 -24.80 6.11 -1.99
CA LEU A 357 -25.50 6.68 -0.84
C LEU A 357 -27.01 6.65 -1.03
N THR A 358 -27.50 7.03 -2.20
CA THR A 358 -28.95 7.06 -2.52
C THR A 358 -29.54 5.66 -2.68
N GLU A 359 -28.83 4.72 -3.34
CA GLU A 359 -29.23 3.31 -3.45
C GLU A 359 -29.39 2.68 -2.06
N CYS A 360 -28.46 2.93 -1.13
CA CYS A 360 -28.55 2.48 0.25
C CYS A 360 -29.77 3.07 0.97
N SER A 361 -30.01 4.38 0.81
CA SER A 361 -31.18 5.04 1.40
C SER A 361 -32.50 4.41 0.95
N GLU A 362 -32.67 4.18 -0.36
CA GLU A 362 -33.88 3.55 -0.90
C GLU A 362 -34.03 2.10 -0.41
N ALA A 363 -32.95 1.33 -0.35
CA ALA A 363 -32.98 -0.06 0.14
C ALA A 363 -33.34 -0.16 1.63
N LEU A 364 -32.91 0.82 2.43
CA LEU A 364 -33.20 0.84 3.87
C LEU A 364 -34.53 1.50 4.23
N LYS A 365 -35.21 2.07 3.27
CA LYS A 365 -36.50 2.73 3.49
C LYS A 365 -37.55 1.76 4.05
N GLY A 366 -38.05 2.06 5.26
CA GLY A 366 -39.03 1.22 5.93
C GLY A 366 -38.52 -0.12 6.47
N VAL A 367 -37.20 -0.32 6.50
CA VAL A 367 -36.59 -1.53 7.10
C VAL A 367 -36.59 -1.47 8.63
N ILE A 368 -36.52 -0.27 9.20
CA ILE A 368 -36.59 -0.04 10.67
C ILE A 368 -37.81 0.83 10.96
N GLY A 369 -38.76 0.25 11.67
CA GLY A 369 -39.94 0.91 12.18
C GLY A 369 -39.97 0.89 13.72
N GLU A 370 -41.13 1.31 14.28
CA GLU A 370 -41.31 1.34 15.73
C GLU A 370 -41.29 -0.09 16.30
N GLY A 371 -40.47 -0.28 17.34
CA GLY A 371 -40.32 -1.60 17.97
C GLY A 371 -39.46 -2.60 17.20
N ALA A 372 -38.76 -2.15 16.18
CA ALA A 372 -37.86 -3.02 15.41
C ALA A 372 -36.84 -3.77 16.30
N ARG A 373 -36.62 -5.03 16.01
CA ARG A 373 -35.74 -5.90 16.78
C ARG A 373 -34.84 -6.76 15.90
N VAL A 374 -33.62 -6.99 16.36
CA VAL A 374 -32.72 -7.95 15.79
C VAL A 374 -32.55 -9.14 16.73
N VAL A 375 -32.58 -10.35 16.17
CA VAL A 375 -32.47 -11.61 16.90
C VAL A 375 -31.31 -12.42 16.31
N ARG A 376 -30.53 -13.06 17.19
CA ARG A 376 -29.53 -14.04 16.80
C ARG A 376 -29.47 -15.17 17.82
N GLY A 377 -29.91 -16.37 17.40
CA GLY A 377 -30.13 -17.48 18.31
C GLY A 377 -31.15 -17.14 19.40
N GLU A 378 -30.77 -17.22 20.66
CA GLU A 378 -31.64 -16.89 21.80
C GLU A 378 -31.58 -15.42 22.25
N LYS A 379 -30.69 -14.60 21.66
CA LYS A 379 -30.49 -13.20 22.02
C LYS A 379 -31.31 -12.27 21.15
N THR A 380 -31.92 -11.27 21.77
CA THR A 380 -32.75 -10.24 21.10
C THR A 380 -32.30 -8.86 21.55
N GLN A 381 -32.28 -7.90 20.61
CA GLN A 381 -31.98 -6.50 20.86
C GLN A 381 -32.98 -5.60 20.11
N GLN A 382 -33.61 -4.67 20.80
CA GLN A 382 -34.36 -3.59 20.15
C GLN A 382 -33.37 -2.60 19.52
N VAL A 383 -33.69 -2.14 18.31
CA VAL A 383 -32.81 -1.27 17.51
C VAL A 383 -33.57 -0.02 17.06
N LYS A 384 -32.86 1.10 16.96
CA LYS A 384 -33.41 2.38 16.55
C LYS A 384 -33.13 2.70 15.08
N ASN A 385 -32.09 2.15 14.53
CA ASN A 385 -31.67 2.31 13.15
C ASN A 385 -30.96 1.03 12.65
N PHE A 386 -30.75 0.94 11.35
CA PHE A 386 -30.14 -0.24 10.73
C PHE A 386 -28.67 -0.42 11.16
N GLY A 387 -27.93 0.67 11.36
CA GLY A 387 -26.55 0.63 11.84
C GLY A 387 -26.42 0.01 13.23
N ASP A 388 -27.37 0.25 14.13
CA ASP A 388 -27.39 -0.40 15.45
C ASP A 388 -27.61 -1.90 15.34
N ALA A 389 -28.49 -2.33 14.42
CA ALA A 389 -28.71 -3.76 14.16
C ALA A 389 -27.45 -4.45 13.63
N VAL A 390 -26.80 -3.84 12.64
CA VAL A 390 -25.55 -4.38 12.06
C VAL A 390 -24.45 -4.43 13.10
N ARG A 391 -24.25 -3.36 13.87
CA ARG A 391 -23.24 -3.29 14.93
C ARG A 391 -23.46 -4.40 15.95
N TRP A 392 -24.68 -4.53 16.46
CA TRP A 392 -24.99 -5.57 17.44
C TRP A 392 -24.74 -6.98 16.92
N LEU A 393 -25.11 -7.27 15.65
CA LEU A 393 -24.85 -8.57 15.01
C LEU A 393 -23.35 -8.86 14.91
N LEU A 394 -22.55 -7.87 14.51
CA LEU A 394 -21.10 -8.00 14.40
C LEU A 394 -20.45 -8.17 15.78
N ASP A 395 -20.86 -7.41 16.79
CA ASP A 395 -20.37 -7.54 18.18
C ASP A 395 -20.67 -8.92 18.75
N GLN A 396 -21.88 -9.46 18.49
CA GLN A 396 -22.22 -10.83 18.91
C GLN A 396 -21.40 -11.91 18.14
N ALA A 397 -21.07 -11.67 16.88
CA ALA A 397 -20.21 -12.57 16.11
C ALA A 397 -18.77 -12.51 16.61
N GLU A 398 -18.24 -11.32 16.83
CA GLU A 398 -16.87 -11.09 17.28
C GLU A 398 -16.62 -11.67 18.68
N ALA A 399 -17.57 -11.50 19.61
CA ALA A 399 -17.47 -12.08 20.97
C ALA A 399 -17.36 -13.62 20.98
N GLY A 400 -17.87 -14.29 19.93
CA GLY A 400 -17.77 -15.74 19.76
C GLY A 400 -16.52 -16.23 19.02
N VAL A 401 -15.68 -15.32 18.52
CA VAL A 401 -14.52 -15.64 17.68
C VAL A 401 -13.22 -15.42 18.43
N ARG A 402 -12.44 -16.48 18.60
CA ARG A 402 -11.05 -16.36 19.09
C ARG A 402 -10.13 -16.08 17.90
N LYS A 403 -9.63 -14.86 17.82
CA LYS A 403 -8.73 -14.39 16.74
C LYS A 403 -7.36 -14.03 17.28
N GLN A 404 -6.33 -14.25 16.47
CA GLN A 404 -4.97 -13.77 16.67
C GLN A 404 -4.61 -12.89 15.49
N ARG A 405 -4.17 -11.65 15.73
CA ARG A 405 -3.60 -10.79 14.70
C ARG A 405 -2.10 -10.98 14.72
N TYR A 406 -1.52 -11.31 13.57
CA TYR A 406 -0.07 -11.41 13.39
C TYR A 406 0.49 -10.04 13.01
N LYS A 407 1.38 -9.50 13.84
CA LYS A 407 2.13 -8.28 13.56
C LYS A 407 3.43 -8.59 12.81
N GLY A 408 4.06 -9.71 13.15
CA GLY A 408 5.30 -10.16 12.53
C GLY A 408 5.31 -11.65 12.22
N LEU A 409 6.13 -12.03 11.25
CA LEU A 409 6.31 -13.41 10.80
C LEU A 409 6.92 -14.31 11.90
N GLY A 410 7.64 -13.70 12.83
CA GLY A 410 8.20 -14.38 14.00
C GLY A 410 7.17 -14.90 15.01
N GLU A 411 5.92 -14.43 14.91
CA GLU A 411 4.80 -14.93 15.74
C GLU A 411 4.21 -16.26 15.21
N MET A 412 4.54 -16.63 13.97
CA MET A 412 4.09 -17.87 13.35
C MET A 412 5.07 -19.01 13.65
N ASP A 413 4.53 -20.18 13.98
CA ASP A 413 5.36 -21.37 14.01
C ASP A 413 5.78 -21.80 12.58
N ALA A 414 6.78 -22.68 12.50
CA ALA A 414 7.36 -23.09 11.21
C ALA A 414 6.33 -23.73 10.27
N ASN A 415 5.35 -24.46 10.77
CA ASN A 415 4.30 -25.09 9.98
C ASN A 415 3.27 -24.04 9.52
N GLU A 416 2.87 -23.13 10.41
CA GLU A 416 1.97 -22.03 10.06
C GLU A 416 2.57 -21.17 8.94
N LEU A 417 3.83 -20.76 9.09
CA LEU A 417 4.54 -19.96 8.10
C LEU A 417 4.67 -20.70 6.76
N PHE A 418 4.96 -22.02 6.81
CA PHE A 418 5.02 -22.80 5.58
C PHE A 418 3.66 -22.88 4.89
N GLU A 419 2.62 -23.35 5.57
CA GLU A 419 1.31 -23.58 4.97
C GLU A 419 0.63 -22.30 4.45
N THR A 420 0.87 -21.16 5.08
CA THR A 420 0.23 -19.90 4.71
C THR A 420 1.02 -19.08 3.68
N THR A 421 2.36 -19.11 3.77
CA THR A 421 3.21 -18.12 3.09
C THR A 421 4.25 -18.74 2.16
N MET A 422 4.73 -19.96 2.44
CA MET A 422 5.84 -20.57 1.70
C MET A 422 5.42 -21.74 0.81
N ASN A 423 4.32 -22.41 1.11
CA ASN A 423 3.85 -23.57 0.34
C ASN A 423 3.37 -23.14 -1.05
N PRO A 424 3.96 -23.63 -2.15
CA PRO A 424 3.57 -23.24 -3.51
C PRO A 424 2.10 -23.45 -3.85
N GLN A 425 1.41 -24.37 -3.16
CA GLN A 425 0.00 -24.70 -3.43
C GLN A 425 -0.99 -23.75 -2.75
N THR A 426 -0.61 -23.12 -1.61
CA THR A 426 -1.52 -22.34 -0.77
C THR A 426 -1.12 -20.87 -0.65
N ARG A 427 0.15 -20.56 -0.83
CA ARG A 427 0.69 -19.21 -0.70
C ARG A 427 0.14 -18.24 -1.74
N ARG A 428 0.14 -16.97 -1.39
CA ARG A 428 -0.12 -15.87 -2.32
C ARG A 428 1.14 -15.03 -2.49
N LEU A 429 1.51 -14.77 -3.74
CA LEU A 429 2.66 -13.95 -4.11
C LEU A 429 2.19 -12.81 -5.03
N LEU A 430 2.63 -11.61 -4.74
CA LEU A 430 2.49 -10.46 -5.63
C LEU A 430 3.76 -10.37 -6.50
N ARG A 431 3.62 -10.52 -7.82
CA ARG A 431 4.74 -10.33 -8.75
C ARG A 431 5.00 -8.85 -8.95
N VAL A 432 6.22 -8.42 -8.73
CA VAL A 432 6.65 -7.05 -9.00
C VAL A 432 6.75 -6.85 -10.51
N ARG A 433 6.12 -5.80 -11.02
CA ARG A 433 6.15 -5.43 -12.43
C ARG A 433 6.54 -3.97 -12.57
N LEU A 434 7.26 -3.67 -13.65
CA LEU A 434 7.58 -2.31 -14.06
C LEU A 434 6.69 -1.98 -15.26
N GLU A 435 5.65 -1.19 -15.04
CA GLU A 435 4.71 -0.80 -16.09
C GLU A 435 5.16 0.50 -16.78
N ASP A 436 5.73 1.43 -16.01
CA ASP A 436 6.22 2.72 -16.48
C ASP A 436 7.54 3.04 -15.75
N ALA A 437 8.65 2.96 -16.49
CA ALA A 437 9.98 3.18 -15.93
C ALA A 437 10.19 4.64 -15.49
N GLY A 438 9.60 5.61 -16.21
CA GLY A 438 9.71 7.02 -15.87
C GLY A 438 9.04 7.34 -14.54
N LYS A 439 7.78 6.92 -14.39
CA LYS A 439 7.04 7.10 -13.12
C LYS A 439 7.70 6.38 -11.96
N ALA A 440 8.24 5.18 -12.19
CA ALA A 440 8.96 4.46 -11.14
C ALA A 440 10.23 5.19 -10.71
N ASP A 441 10.97 5.76 -11.67
CA ASP A 441 12.17 6.57 -11.39
C ASP A 441 11.84 7.79 -10.55
N ASP A 442 10.80 8.54 -10.91
CA ASP A 442 10.31 9.70 -10.19
C ASP A 442 9.91 9.34 -8.75
N ILE A 443 9.15 8.25 -8.57
CA ILE A 443 8.70 7.77 -7.24
C ILE A 443 9.90 7.36 -6.37
N PHE A 444 10.85 6.58 -6.90
CA PHE A 444 12.02 6.17 -6.12
C PHE A 444 12.91 7.37 -5.78
N SER A 445 13.14 8.29 -6.72
CA SER A 445 13.91 9.51 -6.48
C SER A 445 13.25 10.41 -5.43
N MET A 446 11.94 10.58 -5.49
CA MET A 446 11.16 11.37 -4.54
C MET A 446 11.16 10.74 -3.15
N LEU A 447 10.80 9.45 -3.03
CA LEU A 447 10.65 8.79 -1.73
C LEU A 447 12.00 8.47 -1.06
N MET A 448 13.00 8.08 -1.84
CA MET A 448 14.26 7.54 -1.34
C MET A 448 15.45 8.46 -1.57
N GLY A 449 15.31 9.52 -2.37
CA GLY A 449 16.34 10.51 -2.68
C GLY A 449 16.69 11.44 -1.51
N ASP A 450 17.68 12.34 -1.73
CA ASP A 450 18.19 13.26 -0.70
C ASP A 450 17.29 14.47 -0.47
N GLU A 451 16.51 14.88 -1.47
CA GLU A 451 15.62 16.03 -1.39
C GLU A 451 14.44 15.72 -0.46
N VAL A 452 14.22 16.60 0.51
CA VAL A 452 13.16 16.43 1.53
C VAL A 452 11.85 17.05 1.07
N GLU A 453 11.91 18.17 0.36
CA GLU A 453 10.74 18.97 -0.01
C GLU A 453 9.76 18.20 -0.90
N PRO A 454 10.17 17.54 -2.01
CA PRO A 454 9.25 16.76 -2.82
C PRO A 454 8.58 15.60 -2.07
N ARG A 455 9.30 15.02 -1.10
CA ARG A 455 8.76 13.94 -0.25
C ARG A 455 7.73 14.47 0.73
N ARG A 456 7.98 15.65 1.33
CA ARG A 456 7.01 16.30 2.21
C ARG A 456 5.75 16.65 1.45
N ASP A 457 5.87 17.27 0.29
CA ASP A 457 4.75 17.66 -0.54
C ASP A 457 3.90 16.44 -0.96
N PHE A 458 4.55 15.35 -1.35
CA PHE A 458 3.87 14.09 -1.63
C PHE A 458 3.10 13.54 -0.42
N ILE A 459 3.69 13.60 0.78
CA ILE A 459 3.03 13.14 2.01
C ILE A 459 1.83 14.03 2.32
N GLU A 460 1.95 15.35 2.18
CA GLU A 460 0.86 16.31 2.42
C GLU A 460 -0.28 16.11 1.42
N GLU A 461 0.01 15.96 0.12
CA GLU A 461 -0.98 15.71 -0.92
C GLU A 461 -1.73 14.37 -0.75
N ASN A 462 -1.04 13.35 -0.24
CA ASN A 462 -1.60 12.01 -0.08
C ASN A 462 -2.01 11.67 1.35
N ALA A 463 -1.90 12.60 2.30
CA ALA A 463 -2.20 12.37 3.72
C ALA A 463 -3.63 11.86 3.95
N LEU A 464 -4.59 12.34 3.16
CA LEU A 464 -6.01 11.96 3.25
C LEU A 464 -6.28 10.53 2.78
N PHE A 465 -5.38 9.95 1.98
CA PHE A 465 -5.50 8.58 1.48
C PHE A 465 -4.66 7.59 2.30
N ALA A 466 -3.86 8.09 3.24
CA ALA A 466 -3.02 7.25 4.08
C ALA A 466 -3.88 6.41 5.04
N SER A 467 -3.67 5.09 5.01
CA SER A 467 -4.29 4.13 5.92
C SER A 467 -3.20 3.32 6.63
N ASN A 468 -3.52 2.78 7.81
CA ASN A 468 -2.58 1.99 8.62
C ASN A 468 -1.34 2.78 9.08
N ILE A 469 -1.53 4.03 9.46
CA ILE A 469 -0.49 4.82 10.10
C ILE A 469 -0.42 4.36 11.55
N ASP A 470 0.75 3.86 11.98
CA ASP A 470 1.04 3.59 13.39
C ASP A 470 1.26 4.95 14.09
N VAL A 471 0.29 5.37 14.90
CA VAL A 471 0.33 6.60 15.72
C VAL A 471 0.37 6.17 17.19
#